data_bfd83e705a1140487f49025660074b8d
#
_entry.id   bfd83e705a1140487f49025660074b8d
#
_cell.length_a   1.000
_cell.length_b   1.000
_cell.length_c   1.000
_cell.angle_alpha   90.00
_cell.angle_beta   90.00
_cell.angle_gamma   90.00
#
_symmetry.space_group_name_H-M   'P 1'
#
loop_
_entity.id
_entity.type
_entity.pdbx_description
1 polymer ?
#
loop_
_entity_poly.entity_id
_entity_poly.type
_entity_poly.pdbx_seq_one_letter_code
_entity_poly.pdbx_strand_id
1 'polypeptide(L)'
;MKKFLALLLSLSMVLALSACGGTKSDDTTKADETKTDAPAETATDFKVGFIMLHDENSTYDLNFINAAKEACEKLGVEYKIITNVPEGQECYDKAAELADDGCNIIFADSFGHEDYMIQAAKEFPNVQFCHSTGTKAHTEGLSNYHNAFASIYEGRYLAGVAAGMKLNDMIANGYITEDQAKMGYVGAFTYAEVISGYTSFYLGAKSVCPSVTMDVTFTGSWYDETAEKEGANKLIANGCVLISQHADSMGAPTACETAGVPNVSYNGSTQAACPNTFIVSSRIDWAPYYEYAITAAMNGEAIDADWTGTVVLTDVNTTAAAEGTQEAIDAVKAELENGTRHVFDCSTFTVKGETLTSSKADVDTDPNYTPDTEAIVDGYFAESTFRSAPYFDLQIDGINLLDTNFGG
;
A
#
# COMPACT_ATOMS: atom_id res chain seq x y z
N MET A 1 34.57 -34.47 6.25
CA MET A 1 35.96 -34.40 5.77
C MET A 1 36.07 -33.23 4.80
N LYS A 2 36.81 -32.21 5.25
CA LYS A 2 37.85 -31.48 4.52
C LYS A 2 37.43 -30.80 3.22
N LYS A 3 37.75 -29.54 2.89
CA LYS A 3 38.59 -28.43 3.45
C LYS A 3 38.27 -27.21 2.61
N PHE A 4 38.06 -26.02 3.20
CA PHE A 4 38.97 -24.85 3.18
C PHE A 4 39.68 -24.54 1.85
N LEU A 5 39.51 -23.33 1.30
CA LEU A 5 40.61 -22.38 1.21
C LEU A 5 40.14 -20.96 0.83
N ALA A 6 40.49 -20.00 1.67
CA ALA A 6 40.48 -18.55 1.40
C ALA A 6 41.81 -18.14 0.77
N LEU A 7 41.86 -17.07 -0.02
CA LEU A 7 43.08 -16.27 -0.30
C LEU A 7 42.69 -14.87 -0.72
N LEU A 8 42.83 -13.92 0.05
CA LEU A 8 43.72 -12.82 0.45
C LEU A 8 44.51 -12.12 -0.67
N LEU A 9 44.23 -10.80 -0.74
CA LEU A 9 45.08 -9.61 -0.96
C LEU A 9 46.15 -9.61 -2.06
N SER A 10 46.21 -8.54 -2.82
CA SER A 10 47.36 -7.66 -2.85
C SER A 10 47.09 -6.24 -3.38
N LEU A 11 47.41 -5.31 -2.52
CA LEU A 11 47.58 -3.88 -2.67
C LEU A 11 48.88 -3.57 -3.42
N SER A 12 48.90 -2.65 -4.36
CA SER A 12 50.13 -2.04 -4.86
C SER A 12 49.95 -0.56 -5.14
N MET A 13 50.39 0.26 -4.18
CA MET A 13 50.77 1.66 -4.39
C MET A 13 52.06 1.72 -5.22
N VAL A 14 52.11 2.65 -6.18
CA VAL A 14 53.39 3.20 -6.66
C VAL A 14 53.30 4.71 -6.71
N LEU A 15 53.99 5.32 -5.75
CA LEU A 15 54.42 6.75 -5.80
C LEU A 15 55.70 6.81 -6.66
N ALA A 16 55.78 7.83 -7.51
CA ALA A 16 57.09 8.33 -7.99
C ALA A 16 57.06 9.85 -8.04
N LEU A 17 57.76 10.45 -7.13
CA LEU A 17 58.24 11.83 -7.18
C LEU A 17 59.48 11.91 -8.11
N SER A 18 59.55 12.98 -8.88
CA SER A 18 60.88 13.55 -9.21
C SER A 18 60.75 15.05 -9.46
N ALA A 19 61.64 15.78 -8.85
CA ALA A 19 61.70 17.22 -8.76
C ALA A 19 62.74 17.80 -9.70
N CYS A 20 62.66 19.14 -9.85
CA CYS A 20 63.71 20.15 -10.08
C CYS A 20 64.01 20.63 -11.49
N GLY A 21 63.97 21.95 -11.60
CA GLY A 21 64.93 22.72 -12.33
C GLY A 21 64.35 23.93 -13.08
N GLY A 22 64.54 25.14 -12.46
CA GLY A 22 64.01 26.43 -12.81
C GLY A 22 64.58 27.11 -14.07
N THR A 23 63.95 28.18 -14.48
CA THR A 23 64.51 29.59 -14.57
C THR A 23 63.46 30.52 -15.17
N LYS A 24 63.50 31.79 -14.72
CA LYS A 24 62.61 32.90 -15.02
C LYS A 24 62.63 33.38 -16.46
N SER A 25 61.49 33.84 -17.00
CA SER A 25 61.37 35.19 -17.58
C SER A 25 59.90 35.60 -17.74
N ASP A 26 59.60 36.86 -17.43
CA ASP A 26 58.33 37.57 -17.55
C ASP A 26 57.76 37.52 -18.97
N ASP A 27 56.48 37.31 -19.14
CA ASP A 27 55.64 38.19 -19.95
C ASP A 27 54.16 38.02 -19.65
N THR A 28 53.47 39.13 -19.56
CA THR A 28 52.04 39.30 -19.26
C THR A 28 51.18 38.94 -20.45
N THR A 29 50.26 37.97 -20.26
CA THR A 29 49.04 37.91 -21.08
C THR A 29 47.91 37.23 -20.28
N LYS A 30 46.72 37.81 -20.37
CA LYS A 30 45.47 37.52 -19.66
C LYS A 30 45.12 36.02 -19.68
N ALA A 31 44.81 35.53 -18.47
CA ALA A 31 44.11 34.25 -18.31
C ALA A 31 42.66 34.36 -18.81
N ASP A 32 42.36 33.56 -19.82
CA ASP A 32 41.01 33.25 -20.24
C ASP A 32 40.52 32.12 -19.31
N GLU A 33 39.53 32.43 -18.48
CA GLU A 33 38.89 31.43 -17.65
C GLU A 33 38.01 30.53 -18.53
N THR A 34 38.54 29.41 -18.96
CA THR A 34 37.73 28.31 -19.47
C THR A 34 36.93 27.72 -18.32
N LYS A 35 35.68 28.16 -18.18
CA LYS A 35 34.67 27.41 -17.49
C LYS A 35 34.58 26.02 -18.14
N THR A 36 35.00 25.01 -17.45
CA THR A 36 34.57 23.63 -17.73
C THR A 36 33.08 23.57 -17.40
N ASP A 37 32.27 23.66 -18.44
CA ASP A 37 30.86 23.27 -18.34
C ASP A 37 30.83 21.81 -17.92
N ALA A 38 30.21 21.56 -16.75
CA ALA A 38 29.74 20.23 -16.43
C ALA A 38 28.82 19.76 -17.55
N PRO A 39 28.84 18.48 -17.94
CA PRO A 39 27.90 17.98 -18.93
C PRO A 39 26.49 18.36 -18.46
N ALA A 40 25.75 19.06 -19.27
CA ALA A 40 24.31 19.24 -19.09
C ALA A 40 23.73 17.80 -19.02
N GLU A 41 23.07 17.47 -17.93
CA GLU A 41 22.20 16.30 -17.88
C GLU A 41 21.24 16.44 -19.09
N THR A 42 21.38 15.53 -20.04
CA THR A 42 20.42 15.43 -21.14
C THR A 42 19.11 15.02 -20.49
N ALA A 43 18.14 15.95 -20.41
CA ALA A 43 16.78 15.60 -20.08
C ALA A 43 16.39 14.39 -20.95
N THR A 44 16.05 13.29 -20.34
CA THR A 44 15.59 12.12 -21.07
C THR A 44 14.24 12.50 -21.69
N ASP A 45 14.03 12.21 -22.99
CA ASP A 45 12.71 12.39 -23.65
C ASP A 45 11.65 11.43 -23.08
N PHE A 46 11.92 10.83 -21.92
CA PHE A 46 11.05 9.86 -21.26
C PHE A 46 10.03 10.58 -20.36
N LYS A 47 8.76 10.28 -20.58
CA LYS A 47 7.63 10.89 -19.87
C LYS A 47 6.78 9.86 -19.16
N VAL A 48 6.30 10.21 -17.97
CA VAL A 48 5.47 9.38 -17.12
C VAL A 48 4.12 10.06 -16.90
N GLY A 49 3.04 9.30 -17.08
CA GLY A 49 1.68 9.75 -16.80
C GLY A 49 1.12 9.08 -15.54
N PHE A 50 0.33 9.81 -14.75
CA PHE A 50 -0.39 9.28 -13.60
C PHE A 50 -1.85 9.74 -13.63
N ILE A 51 -2.75 8.81 -13.36
CA ILE A 51 -4.20 9.01 -13.27
C ILE A 51 -4.64 8.65 -11.86
N MET A 52 -5.21 9.62 -11.15
CA MET A 52 -5.68 9.49 -9.77
C MET A 52 -7.19 9.68 -9.70
N LEU A 53 -7.89 8.87 -8.91
CA LEU A 53 -9.35 8.96 -8.74
C LEU A 53 -9.76 10.28 -8.08
N HIS A 54 -9.03 10.68 -7.05
CA HIS A 54 -9.26 11.93 -6.32
C HIS A 54 -8.00 12.80 -6.34
N ASP A 55 -7.84 13.66 -5.35
CA ASP A 55 -6.69 14.56 -5.18
C ASP A 55 -6.04 14.36 -3.79
N GLU A 56 -5.18 15.27 -3.39
CA GLU A 56 -4.46 15.23 -2.12
C GLU A 56 -5.33 15.28 -0.85
N ASN A 57 -6.63 15.49 -0.96
CA ASN A 57 -7.56 15.42 0.17
C ASN A 57 -7.92 13.97 0.54
N SER A 58 -7.79 13.03 -0.39
CA SER A 58 -7.88 11.60 -0.15
C SER A 58 -6.56 11.07 0.42
N THR A 59 -6.61 10.36 1.53
CA THR A 59 -5.40 9.73 2.13
C THR A 59 -4.80 8.65 1.23
N TYR A 60 -5.64 7.98 0.44
CA TYR A 60 -5.26 6.99 -0.56
C TYR A 60 -4.50 7.64 -1.71
N ASP A 61 -5.12 8.57 -2.43
CA ASP A 61 -4.52 9.23 -3.60
C ASP A 61 -3.27 10.03 -3.22
N LEU A 62 -3.27 10.70 -2.05
CA LEU A 62 -2.10 11.41 -1.55
C LEU A 62 -0.88 10.50 -1.40
N ASN A 63 -1.08 9.24 -0.97
CA ASN A 63 0.00 8.27 -0.85
C ASN A 63 0.63 7.96 -2.23
N PHE A 64 -0.19 7.80 -3.27
CA PHE A 64 0.27 7.61 -4.66
C PHE A 64 0.93 8.85 -5.24
N ILE A 65 0.33 10.04 -5.04
CA ILE A 65 0.85 11.32 -5.51
C ILE A 65 2.26 11.59 -4.94
N ASN A 66 2.47 11.33 -3.66
CA ASN A 66 3.76 11.50 -3.01
C ASN A 66 4.80 10.54 -3.57
N ALA A 67 4.45 9.26 -3.73
CA ALA A 67 5.32 8.24 -4.31
C ALA A 67 5.67 8.52 -5.78
N ALA A 68 4.71 9.01 -6.58
CA ALA A 68 4.93 9.40 -7.96
C ALA A 68 5.94 10.55 -8.09
N LYS A 69 5.80 11.58 -7.25
CA LYS A 69 6.74 12.71 -7.19
C LYS A 69 8.13 12.22 -6.77
N GLU A 70 8.23 11.46 -5.68
CA GLU A 70 9.49 10.93 -5.17
C GLU A 70 10.24 10.10 -6.23
N ALA A 71 9.57 9.14 -6.86
CA ALA A 71 10.18 8.28 -7.87
C ALA A 71 10.64 9.06 -9.11
N CYS A 72 9.78 9.95 -9.66
CA CYS A 72 10.11 10.72 -10.84
C CYS A 72 11.21 11.76 -10.60
N GLU A 73 11.22 12.43 -9.45
CA GLU A 73 12.27 13.36 -9.06
C GLU A 73 13.61 12.64 -8.89
N LYS A 74 13.60 11.46 -8.25
CA LYS A 74 14.80 10.63 -8.07
C LYS A 74 15.38 10.13 -9.38
N LEU A 75 14.52 9.78 -10.35
CA LEU A 75 14.94 9.30 -11.68
C LEU A 75 15.23 10.43 -12.67
N GLY A 76 14.88 11.67 -12.34
CA GLY A 76 15.06 12.83 -13.22
C GLY A 76 14.21 12.78 -14.49
N VAL A 77 13.00 12.21 -14.45
CA VAL A 77 12.07 12.08 -15.57
C VAL A 77 10.94 13.10 -15.51
N GLU A 78 10.46 13.52 -16.70
CA GLU A 78 9.27 14.37 -16.80
C GLU A 78 8.02 13.59 -16.44
N TYR A 79 7.12 14.19 -15.67
CA TYR A 79 5.86 13.53 -15.29
C TYR A 79 4.66 14.47 -15.29
N LYS A 80 3.46 13.89 -15.47
CA LYS A 80 2.17 14.58 -15.43
C LYS A 80 1.23 13.77 -14.54
N ILE A 81 0.65 14.42 -13.53
CA ILE A 81 -0.37 13.81 -12.66
C ILE A 81 -1.71 14.46 -13.00
N ILE A 82 -2.71 13.63 -13.29
CA ILE A 82 -4.11 14.04 -13.51
C ILE A 82 -4.92 13.50 -12.36
N THR A 83 -5.55 14.38 -11.61
CA THR A 83 -6.40 14.06 -10.45
C THR A 83 -7.87 14.19 -10.78
N ASN A 84 -8.73 13.64 -9.91
CA ASN A 84 -10.19 13.70 -10.03
C ASN A 84 -10.69 13.06 -11.35
N VAL A 85 -10.13 11.90 -11.71
CA VAL A 85 -10.53 11.11 -12.87
C VAL A 85 -11.48 10.01 -12.42
N PRO A 86 -12.78 10.09 -12.75
CA PRO A 86 -13.76 9.08 -12.35
C PRO A 86 -13.42 7.67 -12.87
N GLU A 87 -13.88 6.67 -12.14
CA GLU A 87 -13.88 5.28 -12.60
C GLU A 87 -14.88 5.15 -13.76
N GLY A 88 -14.37 4.97 -14.99
CA GLY A 88 -15.20 4.93 -16.18
C GLY A 88 -14.46 5.31 -17.45
N GLN A 89 -15.21 5.70 -18.47
CA GLN A 89 -14.70 6.10 -19.78
C GLN A 89 -13.66 7.24 -19.67
N GLU A 90 -13.83 8.11 -18.69
CA GLU A 90 -12.92 9.22 -18.42
C GLU A 90 -11.49 8.75 -18.12
N CYS A 91 -11.33 7.59 -17.48
CA CYS A 91 -10.00 6.99 -17.26
C CYS A 91 -9.34 6.62 -18.58
N TYR A 92 -10.06 5.95 -19.50
CA TYR A 92 -9.54 5.64 -20.82
C TYR A 92 -9.20 6.92 -21.59
N ASP A 93 -10.09 7.93 -21.58
CA ASP A 93 -9.87 9.19 -22.30
C ASP A 93 -8.59 9.89 -21.81
N LYS A 94 -8.32 9.85 -20.50
CA LYS A 94 -7.09 10.41 -19.90
C LYS A 94 -5.86 9.56 -20.19
N ALA A 95 -5.99 8.25 -20.20
CA ALA A 95 -4.90 7.35 -20.58
C ALA A 95 -4.50 7.56 -22.05
N ALA A 96 -5.48 7.70 -22.96
CA ALA A 96 -5.25 8.01 -24.35
C ALA A 96 -4.62 9.42 -24.54
N GLU A 97 -5.12 10.44 -23.82
CA GLU A 97 -4.54 11.80 -23.82
C GLU A 97 -3.05 11.77 -23.41
N LEU A 98 -2.71 11.04 -22.35
CA LEU A 98 -1.33 10.91 -21.87
C LEU A 98 -0.43 10.17 -22.89
N ALA A 99 -0.96 9.12 -23.53
CA ALA A 99 -0.25 8.38 -24.57
C ALA A 99 0.02 9.27 -25.79
N ASP A 100 -0.96 10.05 -26.23
CA ASP A 100 -0.84 11.01 -27.34
C ASP A 100 0.11 12.19 -27.01
N ASP A 101 0.18 12.59 -25.73
CA ASP A 101 1.14 13.58 -25.20
C ASP A 101 2.58 13.04 -25.13
N GLY A 102 2.78 11.75 -25.49
CA GLY A 102 4.08 11.09 -25.57
C GLY A 102 4.57 10.47 -24.25
N CYS A 103 3.68 10.15 -23.31
CA CYS A 103 4.04 9.37 -22.16
C CYS A 103 4.45 7.94 -22.58
N ASN A 104 5.55 7.46 -22.04
CA ASN A 104 6.08 6.13 -22.32
C ASN A 104 5.50 5.06 -21.39
N ILE A 105 5.08 5.49 -20.19
CA ILE A 105 4.46 4.66 -19.16
C ILE A 105 3.38 5.48 -18.44
N ILE A 106 2.24 4.84 -18.17
CA ILE A 106 1.08 5.47 -17.55
C ILE A 106 0.59 4.59 -16.41
N PHE A 107 0.38 5.20 -15.23
CA PHE A 107 -0.11 4.54 -14.02
C PHE A 107 -1.52 5.02 -13.68
N ALA A 108 -2.35 4.13 -13.14
CA ALA A 108 -3.64 4.47 -12.53
C ALA A 108 -3.78 3.79 -11.16
N ASP A 109 -4.50 4.42 -10.23
CA ASP A 109 -4.54 4.01 -8.83
C ASP A 109 -5.85 3.38 -8.36
N SER A 110 -6.97 3.59 -9.05
CA SER A 110 -8.26 3.14 -8.55
C SER A 110 -8.70 1.81 -9.13
N PHE A 111 -9.36 0.98 -8.30
CA PHE A 111 -9.85 -0.34 -8.67
C PHE A 111 -10.72 -0.33 -9.94
N GLY A 112 -11.64 0.62 -10.08
CA GLY A 112 -12.51 0.73 -11.25
C GLY A 112 -11.85 1.33 -12.50
N HIS A 113 -10.58 1.74 -12.45
CA HIS A 113 -9.81 2.15 -13.62
C HIS A 113 -9.32 0.94 -14.45
N GLU A 114 -9.31 -0.28 -13.92
CA GLU A 114 -8.63 -1.43 -14.50
C GLU A 114 -9.03 -1.72 -15.94
N ASP A 115 -10.33 -1.87 -16.23
CA ASP A 115 -10.82 -2.23 -17.56
C ASP A 115 -10.50 -1.16 -18.62
N TYR A 116 -10.46 0.09 -18.21
CA TYR A 116 -10.16 1.24 -19.07
C TYR A 116 -8.65 1.36 -19.36
N MET A 117 -7.81 1.00 -18.41
CA MET A 117 -6.36 0.88 -18.60
C MET A 117 -6.02 -0.29 -19.53
N ILE A 118 -6.72 -1.42 -19.41
CA ILE A 118 -6.60 -2.57 -20.32
C ILE A 118 -7.03 -2.18 -21.75
N GLN A 119 -8.11 -1.43 -21.87
CA GLN A 119 -8.56 -0.90 -23.17
C GLN A 119 -7.48 -0.01 -23.81
N ALA A 120 -6.91 0.91 -23.05
CA ALA A 120 -5.83 1.78 -23.53
C ALA A 120 -4.57 0.97 -23.91
N ALA A 121 -4.19 -0.03 -23.12
CA ALA A 121 -3.06 -0.91 -23.42
C ALA A 121 -3.21 -1.65 -24.76
N LYS A 122 -4.44 -2.09 -25.07
CA LYS A 122 -4.75 -2.73 -26.37
C LYS A 122 -4.63 -1.77 -27.56
N GLU A 123 -4.92 -0.49 -27.36
CA GLU A 123 -4.88 0.53 -28.43
C GLU A 123 -3.49 1.15 -28.61
N PHE A 124 -2.72 1.29 -27.54
CA PHE A 124 -1.39 1.91 -27.54
C PHE A 124 -0.28 0.89 -27.21
N PRO A 125 0.03 -0.04 -28.13
CA PRO A 125 0.92 -1.19 -27.82
C PRO A 125 2.39 -0.82 -27.54
N ASN A 126 2.78 0.43 -27.77
CA ASN A 126 4.15 0.94 -27.53
C ASN A 126 4.24 1.71 -26.19
N VAL A 127 3.15 1.87 -25.45
CA VAL A 127 3.10 2.54 -24.15
C VAL A 127 2.86 1.47 -23.08
N GLN A 128 3.54 1.58 -21.94
CA GLN A 128 3.34 0.71 -20.81
C GLN A 128 2.18 1.25 -19.94
N PHE A 129 1.28 0.38 -19.53
CA PHE A 129 0.15 0.72 -18.65
C PHE A 129 0.25 -0.09 -17.38
N CYS A 130 0.30 0.59 -16.25
CA CYS A 130 0.42 0.01 -14.92
C CYS A 130 -0.80 0.37 -14.09
N HIS A 131 -1.41 -0.60 -13.43
CA HIS A 131 -2.58 -0.37 -12.63
C HIS A 131 -2.38 -0.92 -11.21
N SER A 132 -2.48 -0.03 -10.24
CA SER A 132 -2.44 -0.42 -8.83
C SER A 132 -3.82 -0.91 -8.41
N THR A 133 -3.84 -1.99 -7.62
CA THR A 133 -5.05 -2.69 -7.15
C THR A 133 -5.74 -3.60 -8.18
N GLY A 134 -5.25 -3.68 -9.41
CA GLY A 134 -5.85 -4.51 -10.45
C GLY A 134 -5.65 -6.01 -10.25
N THR A 135 -6.47 -6.79 -10.94
CA THR A 135 -6.56 -8.25 -10.78
C THR A 135 -6.43 -9.03 -12.07
N LYS A 136 -6.30 -8.38 -13.23
CA LYS A 136 -6.49 -9.01 -14.55
C LYS A 136 -5.23 -9.13 -15.39
N ALA A 137 -4.10 -8.52 -15.02
CA ALA A 137 -2.91 -8.52 -15.87
C ALA A 137 -2.39 -9.93 -16.19
N HIS A 138 -2.42 -10.84 -15.21
CA HIS A 138 -1.98 -12.22 -15.38
C HIS A 138 -2.89 -13.02 -16.31
N THR A 139 -4.18 -12.69 -16.39
CA THR A 139 -5.17 -13.36 -17.27
C THR A 139 -5.24 -12.73 -18.66
N GLU A 140 -5.16 -11.38 -18.76
CA GLU A 140 -5.19 -10.65 -20.04
C GLU A 140 -3.98 -10.92 -20.93
N GLY A 141 -2.82 -11.22 -20.35
CA GLY A 141 -1.62 -11.64 -21.06
C GLY A 141 -1.05 -10.57 -22.01
N LEU A 142 -1.32 -9.29 -21.78
CA LEU A 142 -0.77 -8.17 -22.54
C LEU A 142 0.66 -7.88 -22.08
N SER A 143 1.58 -7.72 -23.02
CA SER A 143 3.00 -7.43 -22.70
C SER A 143 3.24 -6.00 -22.21
N ASN A 144 2.24 -5.14 -22.28
CA ASN A 144 2.29 -3.73 -21.91
C ASN A 144 1.20 -3.33 -20.90
N TYR A 145 0.63 -4.31 -20.17
CA TYR A 145 -0.30 -4.07 -19.08
C TYR A 145 0.13 -4.84 -17.84
N HIS A 146 0.21 -4.16 -16.70
CA HIS A 146 0.80 -4.68 -15.47
C HIS A 146 -0.04 -4.27 -14.26
N ASN A 147 -0.21 -5.20 -13.32
CA ASN A 147 -0.80 -4.91 -12.02
C ASN A 147 0.26 -4.80 -10.92
N ALA A 148 -0.07 -4.11 -9.86
CA ALA A 148 0.71 -4.06 -8.63
C ALA A 148 -0.19 -3.89 -7.42
N PHE A 149 0.18 -4.56 -6.35
CA PHE A 149 -0.38 -4.36 -5.01
C PHE A 149 0.70 -4.60 -3.95
N ALA A 150 0.31 -4.96 -2.73
CA ALA A 150 1.22 -5.38 -1.68
C ALA A 150 0.47 -6.27 -0.68
N SER A 151 1.20 -6.95 0.18
CA SER A 151 0.63 -7.72 1.31
C SER A 151 0.06 -6.78 2.38
N ILE A 152 -0.84 -5.86 1.98
CA ILE A 152 -1.39 -4.82 2.86
C ILE A 152 -2.14 -5.41 4.06
N TYR A 153 -2.69 -6.61 3.92
CA TYR A 153 -3.29 -7.37 5.01
C TYR A 153 -2.34 -7.58 6.19
N GLU A 154 -1.03 -7.73 5.96
CA GLU A 154 -0.03 -7.79 7.03
C GLU A 154 0.07 -6.46 7.78
N GLY A 155 0.11 -5.34 7.05
CA GLY A 155 0.07 -4.00 7.65
C GLY A 155 -1.23 -3.73 8.42
N ARG A 156 -2.36 -4.20 7.89
CA ARG A 156 -3.66 -4.12 8.61
C ARG A 156 -3.66 -4.98 9.88
N TYR A 157 -3.04 -6.16 9.83
CA TYR A 157 -2.87 -7.00 11.02
C TYR A 157 -2.02 -6.30 12.09
N LEU A 158 -0.89 -5.72 11.71
CA LEU A 158 -0.03 -4.95 12.63
C LEU A 158 -0.76 -3.74 13.22
N ALA A 159 -1.54 -3.02 12.40
CA ALA A 159 -2.40 -1.94 12.87
C ALA A 159 -3.50 -2.47 13.84
N GLY A 160 -3.99 -3.68 13.59
CA GLY A 160 -4.88 -4.40 14.50
C GLY A 160 -4.23 -4.73 15.85
N VAL A 161 -2.96 -5.12 15.85
CA VAL A 161 -2.19 -5.32 17.10
C VAL A 161 -2.17 -4.03 17.92
N ALA A 162 -1.92 -2.88 17.31
CA ALA A 162 -1.99 -1.57 17.98
C ALA A 162 -3.39 -1.29 18.58
N ALA A 163 -4.45 -1.64 17.84
CA ALA A 163 -5.84 -1.52 18.33
C ALA A 163 -6.08 -2.42 19.53
N GLY A 164 -5.65 -3.68 19.47
CA GLY A 164 -5.76 -4.64 20.59
C GLY A 164 -5.00 -4.20 21.85
N MET A 165 -3.80 -3.64 21.67
CA MET A 165 -3.03 -3.04 22.77
C MET A 165 -3.81 -1.89 23.42
N LYS A 166 -4.42 -1.01 22.62
CA LYS A 166 -5.26 0.09 23.13
C LYS A 166 -6.48 -0.40 23.87
N LEU A 167 -7.17 -1.41 23.37
CA LEU A 167 -8.32 -2.02 24.05
C LEU A 167 -7.91 -2.61 25.42
N ASN A 168 -6.78 -3.33 25.49
CA ASN A 168 -6.25 -3.86 26.74
C ASN A 168 -5.88 -2.74 27.74
N ASP A 169 -5.29 -1.66 27.27
CA ASP A 169 -5.02 -0.48 28.09
C ASP A 169 -6.31 0.10 28.68
N MET A 170 -7.36 0.23 27.86
CA MET A 170 -8.67 0.72 28.29
C MET A 170 -9.33 -0.21 29.31
N ILE A 171 -9.21 -1.54 29.16
CA ILE A 171 -9.70 -2.54 30.12
C ILE A 171 -8.91 -2.43 31.43
N ALA A 172 -7.59 -2.41 31.37
CA ALA A 172 -6.72 -2.37 32.56
C ALA A 172 -6.92 -1.10 33.39
N ASN A 173 -7.25 0.02 32.75
CA ASN A 173 -7.54 1.29 33.41
C ASN A 173 -9.02 1.47 33.81
N GLY A 174 -9.88 0.46 33.54
CA GLY A 174 -11.28 0.47 33.92
C GLY A 174 -12.16 1.44 33.12
N TYR A 175 -11.71 1.87 31.93
CA TYR A 175 -12.54 2.66 31.01
C TYR A 175 -13.61 1.83 30.34
N ILE A 176 -13.31 0.56 30.06
CA ILE A 176 -14.23 -0.43 29.52
C ILE A 176 -14.06 -1.77 30.25
N THR A 177 -15.04 -2.67 30.12
CA THR A 177 -14.93 -4.07 30.53
C THR A 177 -14.56 -4.94 29.31
N GLU A 178 -14.15 -6.20 29.54
CA GLU A 178 -13.80 -7.14 28.45
C GLU A 178 -14.95 -7.34 27.45
N ASP A 179 -16.20 -7.40 27.92
CA ASP A 179 -17.40 -7.54 27.07
C ASP A 179 -17.76 -6.25 26.29
N GLN A 180 -17.13 -5.13 26.63
CA GLN A 180 -17.25 -3.85 25.92
C GLN A 180 -16.12 -3.62 24.90
N ALA A 181 -15.17 -4.54 24.77
CA ALA A 181 -14.08 -4.45 23.81
C ALA A 181 -14.60 -4.68 22.38
N LYS A 182 -15.30 -3.67 21.83
CA LYS A 182 -15.90 -3.70 20.52
C LYS A 182 -15.30 -2.62 19.62
N MET A 183 -14.73 -3.03 18.50
CA MET A 183 -14.25 -2.14 17.45
C MET A 183 -15.35 -1.84 16.44
N GLY A 184 -15.22 -0.72 15.73
CA GLY A 184 -16.00 -0.38 14.56
C GLY A 184 -15.10 -0.23 13.33
N TYR A 185 -15.64 -0.55 12.15
CA TYR A 185 -14.94 -0.41 10.89
C TYR A 185 -15.84 0.24 9.84
N VAL A 186 -15.37 1.31 9.22
CA VAL A 186 -16.05 2.00 8.12
C VAL A 186 -15.39 1.56 6.82
N GLY A 187 -16.06 0.70 6.06
CA GLY A 187 -15.61 0.25 4.74
C GLY A 187 -16.22 1.07 3.61
N ALA A 188 -15.60 1.03 2.44
CA ALA A 188 -16.16 1.61 1.22
C ALA A 188 -17.11 0.63 0.53
N PHE A 189 -16.60 -0.48 0.05
CA PHE A 189 -17.32 -1.52 -0.69
C PHE A 189 -17.10 -2.91 -0.10
N THR A 190 -17.87 -3.90 -0.57
CA THR A 190 -17.71 -5.31 -0.17
C THR A 190 -16.79 -6.09 -1.11
N TYR A 191 -15.70 -5.46 -1.57
CA TYR A 191 -14.67 -6.11 -2.36
C TYR A 191 -13.67 -6.88 -1.48
N ALA A 192 -12.98 -7.87 -2.06
CA ALA A 192 -11.99 -8.68 -1.35
C ALA A 192 -10.91 -7.84 -0.65
N GLU A 193 -10.45 -6.75 -1.27
CA GLU A 193 -9.50 -5.81 -0.66
C GLU A 193 -9.99 -5.27 0.69
N VAL A 194 -11.25 -4.84 0.76
CA VAL A 194 -11.85 -4.29 1.98
C VAL A 194 -12.10 -5.40 3.00
N ILE A 195 -12.58 -6.57 2.54
CA ILE A 195 -12.85 -7.73 3.40
C ILE A 195 -11.56 -8.26 4.01
N SER A 196 -10.51 -8.47 3.21
CA SER A 196 -9.17 -8.84 3.66
C SER A 196 -8.64 -7.81 4.66
N GLY A 197 -8.83 -6.51 4.36
CA GLY A 197 -8.40 -5.40 5.20
C GLY A 197 -9.03 -5.39 6.60
N TYR A 198 -10.35 -5.44 6.72
CA TYR A 198 -10.99 -5.44 8.03
C TYR A 198 -10.81 -6.77 8.77
N THR A 199 -10.75 -7.89 8.05
CA THR A 199 -10.55 -9.19 8.66
C THR A 199 -9.16 -9.32 9.27
N SER A 200 -8.12 -8.92 8.54
CA SER A 200 -6.75 -8.92 9.06
C SER A 200 -6.57 -7.96 10.25
N PHE A 201 -7.18 -6.77 10.19
CA PHE A 201 -7.21 -5.83 11.30
C PHE A 201 -7.87 -6.44 12.56
N TYR A 202 -9.02 -7.10 12.39
CA TYR A 202 -9.70 -7.80 13.49
C TYR A 202 -8.84 -8.92 14.08
N LEU A 203 -8.22 -9.76 13.23
CA LEU A 203 -7.38 -10.86 13.69
C LEU A 203 -6.13 -10.35 14.42
N GLY A 204 -5.54 -9.25 13.97
CA GLY A 204 -4.44 -8.58 14.67
C GLY A 204 -4.86 -8.12 16.06
N ALA A 205 -6.00 -7.45 16.19
CA ALA A 205 -6.53 -7.02 17.48
C ALA A 205 -6.86 -8.21 18.40
N LYS A 206 -7.49 -9.25 17.85
CA LYS A 206 -7.85 -10.47 18.58
C LYS A 206 -6.64 -11.24 19.10
N SER A 207 -5.51 -11.18 18.40
CA SER A 207 -4.28 -11.85 18.85
C SER A 207 -3.73 -11.29 20.16
N VAL A 208 -4.10 -10.05 20.52
CA VAL A 208 -3.65 -9.34 21.73
C VAL A 208 -4.81 -9.17 22.73
N CYS A 209 -6.02 -8.90 22.23
CA CYS A 209 -7.25 -8.73 23.04
C CYS A 209 -8.28 -9.79 22.63
N PRO A 210 -8.27 -11.01 23.24
CA PRO A 210 -9.11 -12.14 22.80
C PRO A 210 -10.61 -11.90 22.90
N SER A 211 -11.07 -10.99 23.76
CA SER A 211 -12.49 -10.63 23.93
C SER A 211 -13.04 -9.70 22.85
N VAL A 212 -12.18 -9.17 21.96
CA VAL A 212 -12.58 -8.19 20.95
C VAL A 212 -13.64 -8.73 19.99
N THR A 213 -14.62 -7.89 19.69
CA THR A 213 -15.59 -8.06 18.60
C THR A 213 -15.53 -6.86 17.67
N MET A 214 -16.12 -6.96 16.47
CA MET A 214 -16.10 -5.85 15.52
C MET A 214 -17.43 -5.73 14.75
N ASP A 215 -17.97 -4.50 14.69
CA ASP A 215 -19.06 -4.13 13.80
C ASP A 215 -18.49 -3.43 12.55
N VAL A 216 -18.99 -3.77 11.36
CA VAL A 216 -18.61 -3.18 10.08
C VAL A 216 -19.82 -2.54 9.42
N THR A 217 -19.66 -1.33 8.89
CA THR A 217 -20.64 -0.63 8.05
C THR A 217 -19.96 -0.12 6.79
N PHE A 218 -20.70 0.01 5.68
CA PHE A 218 -20.15 0.45 4.39
C PHE A 218 -20.78 1.76 3.94
N THR A 219 -20.03 2.56 3.17
CA THR A 219 -20.48 3.83 2.61
C THR A 219 -21.00 3.68 1.18
N GLY A 220 -20.51 2.69 0.43
CA GLY A 220 -20.76 2.56 -1.01
C GLY A 220 -19.95 3.55 -1.86
N SER A 221 -18.89 4.15 -1.30
CA SER A 221 -17.99 5.08 -1.96
C SER A 221 -16.59 4.94 -1.40
N TRP A 222 -15.55 5.12 -2.22
CA TRP A 222 -14.17 5.22 -1.75
C TRP A 222 -13.96 6.49 -0.93
N TYR A 223 -14.58 7.62 -1.36
CA TYR A 223 -14.47 8.91 -0.69
C TYR A 223 -15.84 9.57 -0.57
N ASP A 224 -16.39 9.61 0.64
CA ASP A 224 -17.56 10.39 1.01
C ASP A 224 -17.44 10.81 2.48
N GLU A 225 -16.89 12.01 2.72
CA GLU A 225 -16.63 12.52 4.06
C GLU A 225 -17.87 12.51 4.95
N THR A 226 -19.05 12.79 4.38
CA THR A 226 -20.31 12.81 5.12
C THR A 226 -20.73 11.39 5.51
N ALA A 227 -20.76 10.46 4.56
CA ALA A 227 -21.15 9.07 4.81
C ALA A 227 -20.17 8.38 5.77
N GLU A 228 -18.86 8.61 5.61
CA GLU A 228 -17.82 8.07 6.50
C GLU A 228 -17.97 8.60 7.93
N LYS A 229 -18.21 9.91 8.09
CA LYS A 229 -18.47 10.52 9.39
C LYS A 229 -19.74 9.99 10.05
N GLU A 230 -20.82 9.84 9.29
CA GLU A 230 -22.08 9.26 9.77
C GLU A 230 -21.90 7.80 10.16
N GLY A 231 -21.17 7.00 9.36
CA GLY A 231 -20.81 5.62 9.65
C GLY A 231 -20.02 5.48 10.96
N ALA A 232 -18.98 6.29 11.15
CA ALA A 232 -18.21 6.30 12.38
C ALA A 232 -19.07 6.70 13.60
N ASN A 233 -19.88 7.72 13.49
CA ASN A 233 -20.79 8.15 14.58
C ASN A 233 -21.83 7.07 14.91
N LYS A 234 -22.38 6.36 13.92
CA LYS A 234 -23.28 5.22 14.10
C LYS A 234 -22.60 4.08 14.88
N LEU A 235 -21.38 3.73 14.50
CA LEU A 235 -20.59 2.70 15.19
C LEU A 235 -20.31 3.09 16.66
N ILE A 236 -19.89 4.33 16.89
CA ILE A 236 -19.66 4.87 18.25
C ILE A 236 -20.96 4.82 19.08
N ALA A 237 -22.08 5.24 18.50
CA ALA A 237 -23.38 5.17 19.17
C ALA A 237 -23.82 3.74 19.46
N ASN A 238 -23.40 2.76 18.67
CA ASN A 238 -23.61 1.33 18.90
C ASN A 238 -22.63 0.71 19.93
N GLY A 239 -21.81 1.54 20.57
CA GLY A 239 -20.88 1.12 21.63
C GLY A 239 -19.54 0.63 21.12
N CYS A 240 -19.13 0.93 19.89
CA CYS A 240 -17.75 0.74 19.44
C CYS A 240 -16.84 1.76 20.13
N VAL A 241 -15.77 1.27 20.74
CA VAL A 241 -14.86 2.05 21.58
C VAL A 241 -13.53 2.37 20.89
N LEU A 242 -13.33 1.86 19.68
CA LEU A 242 -12.21 2.14 18.79
C LEU A 242 -12.72 1.99 17.35
N ILE A 243 -12.34 2.90 16.47
CA ILE A 243 -12.78 2.90 15.06
C ILE A 243 -11.57 2.75 14.14
N SER A 244 -11.74 1.98 13.05
CA SER A 244 -10.86 1.99 11.90
C SER A 244 -11.68 2.16 10.62
N GLN A 245 -11.02 2.38 9.48
CA GLN A 245 -11.67 2.56 8.19
C GLN A 245 -10.87 1.96 7.04
N HIS A 246 -11.59 1.73 5.95
CA HIS A 246 -11.07 1.43 4.62
C HIS A 246 -11.88 2.29 3.62
N ALA A 247 -11.85 3.58 3.87
CA ALA A 247 -12.42 4.67 3.12
C ALA A 247 -11.48 5.86 3.28
N ASP A 248 -11.46 6.79 2.34
CA ASP A 248 -10.27 7.59 2.03
C ASP A 248 -10.36 9.04 2.52
N SER A 249 -11.52 9.46 3.08
CA SER A 249 -11.70 10.83 3.57
C SER A 249 -11.29 11.00 5.03
N MET A 250 -11.31 12.25 5.49
CA MET A 250 -11.12 12.60 6.89
C MET A 250 -12.40 12.47 7.74
N GLY A 251 -13.50 11.93 7.18
CA GLY A 251 -14.80 11.83 7.85
C GLY A 251 -14.76 10.98 9.12
N ALA A 252 -14.30 9.73 9.02
CA ALA A 252 -14.22 8.83 10.17
C ALA A 252 -13.16 9.28 11.20
N PRO A 253 -11.92 9.66 10.83
CA PRO A 253 -10.93 10.18 11.79
C PRO A 253 -11.42 11.41 12.58
N THR A 254 -12.02 12.38 11.92
CA THR A 254 -12.50 13.62 12.58
C THR A 254 -13.72 13.37 13.46
N ALA A 255 -14.58 12.40 13.12
CA ALA A 255 -15.65 11.96 14.01
C ALA A 255 -15.07 11.36 15.31
N CYS A 256 -14.04 10.52 15.18
CA CYS A 256 -13.33 9.93 16.31
C CYS A 256 -12.65 11.00 17.19
N GLU A 257 -11.95 11.97 16.60
CA GLU A 257 -11.32 13.07 17.34
C GLU A 257 -12.37 13.90 18.09
N THR A 258 -13.51 14.17 17.46
CA THR A 258 -14.61 14.92 18.10
C THR A 258 -15.22 14.15 19.29
N ALA A 259 -15.35 12.82 19.15
CA ALA A 259 -15.92 11.96 20.17
C ALA A 259 -14.92 11.52 21.25
N GLY A 260 -13.60 11.75 21.06
CA GLY A 260 -12.56 11.25 21.94
C GLY A 260 -12.38 9.72 21.87
N VAL A 261 -12.72 9.10 20.73
CA VAL A 261 -12.63 7.66 20.50
C VAL A 261 -11.36 7.36 19.70
N PRO A 262 -10.49 6.43 20.15
CA PRO A 262 -9.29 6.03 19.41
C PRO A 262 -9.56 5.64 17.97
N ASN A 263 -8.67 6.03 17.05
CA ASN A 263 -8.75 5.73 15.63
C ASN A 263 -7.46 5.11 15.10
N VAL A 264 -7.60 4.04 14.33
CA VAL A 264 -6.53 3.47 13.50
C VAL A 264 -6.87 3.73 12.05
N SER A 265 -6.09 4.60 11.41
CA SER A 265 -6.34 5.06 10.04
C SER A 265 -5.81 4.10 8.97
N TYR A 266 -5.99 4.47 7.70
CA TYR A 266 -5.52 3.73 6.53
C TYR A 266 -4.89 4.70 5.51
N ASN A 267 -3.89 4.23 4.77
CA ASN A 267 -3.11 4.91 3.73
C ASN A 267 -2.24 6.08 4.19
N GLY A 268 -2.70 6.93 5.09
CA GLY A 268 -1.95 8.10 5.53
C GLY A 268 -2.09 8.39 7.02
N SER A 269 -1.17 9.20 7.57
CA SER A 269 -1.27 9.68 8.93
C SER A 269 -2.31 10.81 9.02
N THR A 270 -3.28 10.62 9.88
CA THR A 270 -4.29 11.66 10.21
C THR A 270 -3.94 12.43 11.49
N GLN A 271 -2.74 12.20 12.06
CA GLN A 271 -2.29 12.76 13.34
C GLN A 271 -2.33 14.30 13.38
N ALA A 272 -2.04 14.98 12.26
CA ALA A 272 -2.04 16.44 12.21
C ALA A 272 -3.43 17.03 12.52
N ALA A 273 -4.49 16.37 12.08
CA ALA A 273 -5.88 16.78 12.32
C ALA A 273 -6.51 16.11 13.56
N CYS A 274 -6.02 14.91 13.91
CA CYS A 274 -6.58 14.06 14.96
C CYS A 274 -5.50 13.66 16.00
N PRO A 275 -4.83 14.64 16.66
CA PRO A 275 -3.65 14.36 17.48
C PRO A 275 -3.93 13.55 18.75
N ASN A 276 -5.19 13.53 19.24
CA ASN A 276 -5.55 12.88 20.49
C ASN A 276 -6.09 11.45 20.29
N THR A 277 -6.52 11.11 19.09
CA THR A 277 -7.20 9.82 18.81
C THR A 277 -6.51 8.96 17.78
N PHE A 278 -5.78 9.53 16.83
CA PHE A 278 -4.99 8.77 15.86
C PHE A 278 -3.93 7.93 16.55
N ILE A 279 -3.88 6.63 16.27
CA ILE A 279 -2.89 5.70 16.83
C ILE A 279 -1.76 5.42 15.82
N VAL A 280 -2.12 4.86 14.67
CA VAL A 280 -1.21 4.45 13.60
C VAL A 280 -2.00 4.25 12.31
N SER A 281 -1.33 4.24 11.17
CA SER A 281 -1.89 3.87 9.88
C SER A 281 -0.97 2.89 9.15
N SER A 282 -1.54 1.92 8.45
CA SER A 282 -0.83 1.10 7.47
C SER A 282 -0.98 1.69 6.07
N ARG A 283 0.07 1.59 5.26
CA ARG A 283 0.07 2.01 3.87
C ARG A 283 0.99 1.15 3.01
N ILE A 284 0.78 1.15 1.72
CA ILE A 284 1.73 0.60 0.76
C ILE A 284 2.78 1.68 0.46
N ASP A 285 4.04 1.28 0.38
CA ASP A 285 5.12 2.12 -0.13
C ASP A 285 5.21 1.95 -1.65
N TRP A 286 4.62 2.89 -2.39
CA TRP A 286 4.51 2.82 -3.84
C TRP A 286 5.76 3.30 -4.58
N ALA A 287 6.63 4.10 -3.95
CA ALA A 287 7.81 4.65 -4.61
C ALA A 287 8.73 3.56 -5.20
N PRO A 288 9.04 2.44 -4.52
CA PRO A 288 9.85 1.37 -5.09
C PRO A 288 9.24 0.72 -6.34
N TYR A 289 7.91 0.58 -6.40
CA TYR A 289 7.24 0.08 -7.60
C TYR A 289 7.37 1.04 -8.77
N TYR A 290 7.11 2.31 -8.55
CA TYR A 290 7.25 3.32 -9.59
C TYR A 290 8.70 3.41 -10.11
N GLU A 291 9.68 3.41 -9.21
CA GLU A 291 11.09 3.38 -9.60
C GLU A 291 11.44 2.15 -10.45
N TYR A 292 10.97 0.97 -10.05
CA TYR A 292 11.16 -0.28 -10.78
C TYR A 292 10.55 -0.21 -12.18
N ALA A 293 9.24 0.07 -12.28
CA ALA A 293 8.52 0.04 -13.54
C ALA A 293 9.01 1.11 -14.53
N ILE A 294 9.27 2.34 -14.04
CA ILE A 294 9.81 3.44 -14.85
C ILE A 294 11.22 3.07 -15.34
N THR A 295 12.09 2.54 -14.48
CA THR A 295 13.45 2.16 -14.86
C THR A 295 13.46 1.03 -15.89
N ALA A 296 12.61 0.00 -15.71
CA ALA A 296 12.46 -1.09 -16.68
C ALA A 296 12.00 -0.56 -18.05
N ALA A 297 10.98 0.31 -18.05
CA ALA A 297 10.49 0.94 -19.29
C ALA A 297 11.55 1.81 -19.98
N MET A 298 12.33 2.62 -19.22
CA MET A 298 13.45 3.41 -19.74
C MET A 298 14.52 2.56 -20.41
N ASN A 299 14.79 1.38 -19.86
CA ASN A 299 15.80 0.46 -20.38
C ASN A 299 15.27 -0.46 -21.50
N GLY A 300 13.95 -0.45 -21.76
CA GLY A 300 13.32 -1.40 -22.68
C GLY A 300 13.30 -2.82 -22.14
N GLU A 301 13.33 -2.97 -20.81
CA GLU A 301 13.23 -4.24 -20.09
C GLU A 301 11.75 -4.59 -19.85
N ALA A 302 11.48 -5.89 -19.68
CA ALA A 302 10.13 -6.34 -19.35
C ALA A 302 9.76 -5.94 -17.93
N ILE A 303 8.52 -5.45 -17.74
CA ILE A 303 7.92 -5.22 -16.44
C ILE A 303 7.15 -6.48 -16.03
N ASP A 304 7.21 -6.89 -14.77
CA ASP A 304 6.46 -8.02 -14.26
C ASP A 304 4.94 -7.79 -14.46
N ALA A 305 4.23 -8.83 -14.87
CA ALA A 305 2.79 -8.73 -15.10
C ALA A 305 2.03 -8.40 -13.81
N ASP A 306 2.53 -8.88 -12.67
CA ASP A 306 1.97 -8.61 -11.36
C ASP A 306 3.11 -8.46 -10.33
N TRP A 307 3.14 -7.34 -9.60
CA TRP A 307 4.22 -6.99 -8.68
C TRP A 307 3.71 -6.81 -7.26
N THR A 308 4.36 -7.46 -6.29
CA THR A 308 4.03 -7.33 -4.88
C THR A 308 4.97 -6.35 -4.19
N GLY A 309 4.40 -5.27 -3.68
CA GLY A 309 5.12 -4.17 -3.05
C GLY A 309 5.33 -4.32 -1.56
N THR A 310 5.94 -3.30 -0.98
CA THR A 310 6.29 -3.20 0.44
C THR A 310 5.19 -2.51 1.23
N VAL A 311 4.88 -3.06 2.40
CA VAL A 311 3.95 -2.49 3.37
C VAL A 311 4.72 -1.81 4.49
N VAL A 312 4.29 -0.61 4.87
CA VAL A 312 4.85 0.17 5.98
C VAL A 312 3.75 0.69 6.89
N LEU A 313 4.11 0.98 8.13
CA LEU A 313 3.26 1.72 9.05
C LEU A 313 3.79 3.14 9.20
N THR A 314 2.88 4.07 9.48
CA THR A 314 3.26 5.41 9.95
C THR A 314 3.83 5.32 11.36
N ASP A 315 4.45 6.39 11.84
CA ASP A 315 4.87 6.46 13.24
C ASP A 315 3.69 6.28 14.18
N VAL A 316 3.91 5.55 15.27
CA VAL A 316 2.92 5.37 16.34
C VAL A 316 2.78 6.68 17.11
N ASN A 317 1.56 7.20 17.19
CA ASN A 317 1.26 8.38 18.01
C ASN A 317 1.20 8.00 19.50
N THR A 318 2.27 8.23 20.21
CA THR A 318 2.41 7.91 21.64
C THR A 318 1.41 8.64 22.55
N THR A 319 0.73 9.69 22.07
CA THR A 319 -0.32 10.39 22.82
C THR A 319 -1.60 9.54 22.90
N ALA A 320 -1.95 8.83 21.82
CA ALA A 320 -3.19 8.04 21.73
C ALA A 320 -2.96 6.54 21.94
N ALA A 321 -1.79 6.03 21.56
CA ALA A 321 -1.43 4.62 21.68
C ALA A 321 -1.25 4.18 23.16
N ALA A 322 -1.37 2.88 23.39
CA ALA A 322 -0.96 2.27 24.66
C ALA A 322 0.57 2.19 24.77
N GLU A 323 1.09 2.17 26.00
CA GLU A 323 2.51 1.90 26.24
C GLU A 323 2.91 0.52 25.70
N GLY A 324 4.08 0.40 25.07
CA GLY A 324 4.58 -0.84 24.49
C GLY A 324 3.96 -1.20 23.12
N THR A 325 3.16 -0.32 22.50
CA THR A 325 2.53 -0.59 21.21
C THR A 325 3.56 -0.79 20.09
N GLN A 326 4.62 0.02 20.04
CA GLN A 326 5.65 -0.13 19.00
C GLN A 326 6.38 -1.45 19.12
N GLU A 327 6.77 -1.83 20.36
CA GLU A 327 7.45 -3.10 20.63
C GLU A 327 6.58 -4.31 20.27
N ALA A 328 5.26 -4.23 20.51
CA ALA A 328 4.33 -5.29 20.14
C ALA A 328 4.20 -5.41 18.61
N ILE A 329 4.13 -4.28 17.90
CA ILE A 329 4.14 -4.24 16.43
C ILE A 329 5.43 -4.88 15.89
N ASP A 330 6.59 -4.46 16.38
CA ASP A 330 7.90 -4.92 15.90
C ASP A 330 8.08 -6.43 16.12
N ALA A 331 7.62 -6.95 17.26
CA ALA A 331 7.68 -8.38 17.55
C ALA A 331 6.82 -9.20 16.57
N VAL A 332 5.58 -8.77 16.33
CA VAL A 332 4.66 -9.46 15.39
C VAL A 332 5.15 -9.32 13.94
N LYS A 333 5.68 -8.14 13.56
CA LYS A 333 6.27 -7.93 12.24
C LYS A 333 7.41 -8.91 11.97
N ALA A 334 8.32 -9.10 12.94
CA ALA A 334 9.40 -10.08 12.82
C ALA A 334 8.89 -11.52 12.65
N GLU A 335 7.76 -11.88 13.28
CA GLU A 335 7.14 -13.20 13.12
C GLU A 335 6.52 -13.38 11.72
N LEU A 336 5.90 -12.34 11.15
CA LEU A 336 5.38 -12.34 9.78
C LEU A 336 6.54 -12.46 8.77
N GLU A 337 7.57 -11.62 8.91
CA GLU A 337 8.73 -11.61 8.02
C GLU A 337 9.53 -12.92 8.00
N ASN A 338 9.60 -13.63 9.13
CA ASN A 338 10.28 -14.92 9.20
C ASN A 338 9.38 -16.13 8.93
N GLY A 339 8.09 -15.92 8.63
CA GLY A 339 7.12 -16.95 8.29
C GLY A 339 6.67 -17.84 9.47
N THR A 340 6.91 -17.43 10.72
CA THR A 340 6.43 -18.16 11.91
C THR A 340 5.00 -17.79 12.30
N ARG A 341 4.46 -16.72 11.69
CA ARG A 341 3.08 -16.29 11.81
C ARG A 341 2.47 -16.05 10.43
N HIS A 342 1.24 -16.48 10.24
CA HIS A 342 0.42 -16.16 9.08
C HIS A 342 -0.82 -15.40 9.54
N VAL A 343 -1.16 -14.32 8.84
CA VAL A 343 -2.32 -13.48 9.19
C VAL A 343 -3.60 -14.28 9.19
N PHE A 344 -3.82 -15.06 8.13
CA PHE A 344 -5.01 -15.87 7.95
C PHE A 344 -4.75 -17.36 8.27
N ASP A 345 -4.08 -17.63 9.43
CA ASP A 345 -3.95 -18.97 9.97
C ASP A 345 -5.35 -19.53 10.32
N CYS A 346 -5.76 -20.59 9.62
CA CYS A 346 -7.10 -21.18 9.73
C CYS A 346 -7.41 -21.76 11.12
N SER A 347 -6.41 -21.89 11.98
CA SER A 347 -6.60 -22.29 13.38
C SER A 347 -7.04 -21.12 14.28
N THR A 348 -6.94 -19.87 13.83
CA THR A 348 -7.21 -18.66 14.63
C THR A 348 -8.61 -18.08 14.43
N PHE A 349 -9.33 -18.55 13.43
CA PHE A 349 -10.69 -18.09 13.11
C PHE A 349 -11.58 -19.25 12.64
N THR A 350 -12.88 -19.00 12.58
CA THR A 350 -13.87 -19.92 12.01
C THR A 350 -14.77 -19.18 11.02
N VAL A 351 -15.36 -19.94 10.10
CA VAL A 351 -16.39 -19.47 9.17
C VAL A 351 -17.66 -20.27 9.43
N LYS A 352 -18.72 -19.62 9.91
CA LYS A 352 -19.98 -20.25 10.33
C LYS A 352 -19.81 -21.38 11.36
N GLY A 353 -18.87 -21.16 12.30
CA GLY A 353 -18.55 -22.11 13.37
C GLY A 353 -17.61 -23.26 12.97
N GLU A 354 -17.18 -23.32 11.72
CA GLU A 354 -16.33 -24.40 11.21
C GLU A 354 -14.90 -23.88 10.92
N THR A 355 -13.90 -24.70 11.19
CA THR A 355 -12.52 -24.42 10.79
C THR A 355 -12.39 -24.50 9.26
N LEU A 356 -11.81 -23.51 8.64
CA LEU A 356 -11.61 -23.48 7.20
C LEU A 356 -10.52 -24.47 6.78
N THR A 357 -10.84 -25.38 5.86
CA THR A 357 -9.91 -26.40 5.36
C THR A 357 -9.71 -26.36 3.84
N SER A 358 -10.54 -25.61 3.12
CA SER A 358 -10.46 -25.39 1.69
C SER A 358 -11.17 -24.09 1.35
N SER A 359 -10.61 -23.32 0.44
CA SER A 359 -11.21 -22.13 -0.15
C SER A 359 -10.68 -21.95 -1.56
N LYS A 360 -11.56 -21.72 -2.51
CA LYS A 360 -11.18 -21.52 -3.91
C LYS A 360 -11.15 -20.04 -4.23
N ALA A 361 -10.13 -19.62 -4.97
CA ALA A 361 -9.98 -18.27 -5.50
C ALA A 361 -9.67 -18.31 -7.00
N ASP A 362 -10.04 -17.25 -7.70
CA ASP A 362 -9.68 -17.01 -9.10
C ASP A 362 -8.37 -16.22 -9.12
N VAL A 363 -7.26 -16.96 -9.22
CA VAL A 363 -5.92 -16.38 -9.08
C VAL A 363 -4.86 -17.04 -9.99
N ASP A 364 -5.30 -17.91 -10.92
CA ASP A 364 -4.41 -18.49 -11.92
C ASP A 364 -4.34 -17.62 -13.20
N THR A 365 -3.65 -18.12 -14.21
CA THR A 365 -3.39 -17.38 -15.45
C THR A 365 -4.27 -17.82 -16.62
N ASP A 366 -5.27 -18.65 -16.39
CA ASP A 366 -6.18 -19.07 -17.45
C ASP A 366 -7.16 -17.93 -17.83
N PRO A 367 -7.78 -17.96 -19.02
CA PRO A 367 -8.61 -16.87 -19.49
C PRO A 367 -10.03 -16.85 -18.90
N ASN A 368 -10.38 -17.77 -18.01
CA ASN A 368 -11.67 -17.74 -17.33
C ASN A 368 -11.52 -17.11 -15.95
N TYR A 369 -12.56 -16.46 -15.46
CA TYR A 369 -12.59 -15.81 -14.14
C TYR A 369 -13.38 -16.69 -13.15
N THR A 370 -12.98 -17.96 -13.02
CA THR A 370 -13.66 -18.93 -12.17
C THR A 370 -12.81 -19.26 -10.94
N PRO A 371 -13.32 -19.13 -9.71
CA PRO A 371 -12.61 -19.54 -8.50
C PRO A 371 -12.35 -21.04 -8.47
N ASP A 372 -11.21 -21.50 -8.92
CA ASP A 372 -10.83 -22.91 -8.99
C ASP A 372 -9.47 -23.25 -8.38
N THR A 373 -8.65 -22.26 -8.07
CA THR A 373 -7.35 -22.42 -7.39
C THR A 373 -7.52 -22.52 -5.87
N GLU A 374 -6.95 -23.58 -5.27
CA GLU A 374 -6.99 -23.74 -3.80
C GLU A 374 -6.13 -22.68 -3.11
N ALA A 375 -6.75 -21.84 -2.28
CA ALA A 375 -6.08 -20.77 -1.54
C ALA A 375 -5.58 -21.18 -0.15
N ILE A 376 -6.01 -22.33 0.38
CA ILE A 376 -5.49 -22.85 1.65
C ILE A 376 -4.21 -23.63 1.41
N VAL A 377 -3.11 -23.15 1.95
CA VAL A 377 -1.77 -23.76 1.85
C VAL A 377 -1.23 -23.94 3.26
N ASP A 378 -0.80 -25.16 3.59
CA ASP A 378 -0.19 -25.49 4.90
C ASP A 378 -0.98 -25.00 6.11
N GLY A 379 -2.32 -24.92 6.00
CA GLY A 379 -3.23 -24.54 7.09
C GLY A 379 -3.49 -23.04 7.23
N TYR A 380 -3.05 -22.22 6.30
CA TYR A 380 -3.39 -20.79 6.22
C TYR A 380 -3.92 -20.41 4.85
N PHE A 381 -4.74 -19.36 4.77
CA PHE A 381 -5.16 -18.77 3.49
C PHE A 381 -4.01 -17.91 2.96
N ALA A 382 -3.48 -18.31 1.79
CA ALA A 382 -2.26 -17.77 1.19
C ALA A 382 -2.53 -16.47 0.42
N GLU A 383 -3.01 -15.43 1.11
CA GLU A 383 -3.29 -14.11 0.55
C GLU A 383 -2.06 -13.52 -0.13
N SER A 384 -2.24 -12.81 -1.24
CA SER A 384 -1.19 -12.16 -2.05
C SER A 384 -0.04 -13.08 -2.51
N THR A 385 -0.25 -14.40 -2.46
CA THR A 385 0.76 -15.39 -2.89
C THR A 385 0.65 -15.69 -4.39
N PHE A 386 -0.58 -15.81 -4.89
CA PHE A 386 -0.84 -16.18 -6.29
C PHE A 386 -1.04 -14.96 -7.20
N ARG A 387 -1.49 -13.85 -6.63
CA ARG A 387 -1.49 -12.52 -7.26
C ARG A 387 -1.33 -11.45 -6.17
N SER A 388 -0.84 -10.27 -6.54
CA SER A 388 -0.55 -9.19 -5.58
C SER A 388 -1.81 -8.60 -4.94
N ALA A 389 -2.88 -8.43 -5.72
CA ALA A 389 -4.16 -7.91 -5.22
C ALA A 389 -4.86 -8.93 -4.32
N PRO A 390 -5.51 -8.47 -3.24
CA PRO A 390 -6.23 -9.31 -2.30
C PRO A 390 -7.32 -10.17 -2.93
N TYR A 391 -7.51 -11.38 -2.40
CA TYR A 391 -8.57 -12.31 -2.80
C TYR A 391 -9.24 -13.02 -1.62
N PHE A 392 -8.89 -12.67 -0.38
CA PHE A 392 -9.63 -13.11 0.80
C PHE A 392 -10.97 -12.38 0.90
N ASP A 393 -12.06 -13.08 0.65
CA ASP A 393 -13.43 -12.55 0.60
C ASP A 393 -14.38 -13.21 1.60
N LEU A 394 -13.83 -13.93 2.61
CA LEU A 394 -14.61 -14.73 3.54
C LEU A 394 -15.10 -13.90 4.72
N GLN A 395 -16.38 -14.11 5.08
CA GLN A 395 -16.92 -13.58 6.32
C GLN A 395 -16.61 -14.53 7.47
N ILE A 396 -15.74 -14.11 8.39
CA ILE A 396 -15.36 -14.90 9.56
C ILE A 396 -16.23 -14.59 10.80
N ASP A 397 -16.27 -15.53 11.75
CA ASP A 397 -16.98 -15.35 13.01
C ASP A 397 -16.29 -14.29 13.89
N GLY A 398 -17.10 -13.50 14.60
CA GLY A 398 -16.64 -12.40 15.46
C GLY A 398 -16.66 -11.03 14.81
N ILE A 399 -16.93 -10.96 13.50
CA ILE A 399 -17.18 -9.74 12.74
C ILE A 399 -18.68 -9.69 12.39
N ASN A 400 -19.35 -8.59 12.72
CA ASN A 400 -20.76 -8.38 12.46
C ASN A 400 -20.95 -7.28 11.41
N LEU A 401 -21.49 -7.64 10.25
CA LEU A 401 -21.83 -6.68 9.20
C LEU A 401 -23.18 -6.05 9.50
N LEU A 402 -23.22 -4.71 9.69
CA LEU A 402 -24.45 -3.96 9.94
C LEU A 402 -25.26 -3.71 8.67
N ASP A 403 -24.59 -3.78 7.54
CA ASP A 403 -25.15 -3.67 6.20
C ASP A 403 -24.29 -4.48 5.21
N THR A 404 -24.85 -4.76 4.05
CA THR A 404 -24.22 -5.60 3.01
C THR A 404 -24.65 -5.10 1.63
N ASN A 405 -24.01 -5.58 0.55
CA ASN A 405 -24.36 -5.29 -0.85
C ASN A 405 -23.92 -3.91 -1.35
N PHE A 406 -22.70 -3.51 -1.03
CA PHE A 406 -22.05 -2.33 -1.60
C PHE A 406 -20.96 -2.77 -2.60
N GLY A 407 -21.34 -2.88 -3.86
CA GLY A 407 -20.42 -3.28 -4.92
C GLY A 407 -20.19 -4.80 -4.97
N GLY A 408 -20.52 -5.44 -6.07
CA GLY A 408 -20.39 -6.86 -6.33
C GLY A 408 -21.06 -7.20 -7.62
#